data_a46f66b31a46fa7ddfdc5622e8860579
#
_entry.id   a46f66b31a46fa7ddfdc5622e8860579
#
_cell.length_a   1.000
_cell.length_b   1.000
_cell.length_c   1.000
_cell.angle_alpha   90.00
_cell.angle_beta   90.00
_cell.angle_gamma   90.00
#
_symmetry.space_group_name_H-M   'P 1'
#
loop_
_entity.id
_entity.type
_entity.pdbx_description
1 polymer ?
#
loop_
_entity_poly.entity_id
_entity_poly.type
_entity_poly.pdbx_seq_one_letter_code
_entity_poly.pdbx_strand_id
1 'polypeptide(L)'
;MRLYTSHIKTITLLAILYFLPATFVQAQEQLPAPQARLITRFPFKMLTGGIVIIQATLDQFPDTLNFVFDTGSGGISLDSATVTWLKIKTAGSSRTIKGIAGTRKVDFAYQHSLRLPGLTVDNLDFHINDYDLLSSVYGVKIDGIIGYTFLRRYIVSLNYDTHEMEVYTQGSFSYEKNGHFLHPNFSTLPMQLATAKDAKTITARYFMDTGAGLCMLFSRSFLNDSGLLSGKRKLFATQAEGIGGKKSMEITVIKEVRVGPYKFRRVPVYIFDDDYNVTSYPMLAGLLGNDILRRFNIVLNYAEQLVYIRPNKSYLEEFDYAYTGLGMYLVDGATRIVDVIKDSPADKAGFMPDDIIVSISNSNSNDIQVYKTMLQHANTKCKVIVSRNGKLHALKLHIKSILRN
;
A
#
# COMPACT_ATOMS: atom_id res chain seq x y z
N MET A 1 45.63 -72.97 -20.45
CA MET A 1 44.30 -72.40 -20.52
C MET A 1 44.07 -71.23 -19.55
N ARG A 2 45.07 -70.37 -19.35
CA ARG A 2 45.00 -69.20 -18.42
C ARG A 2 45.29 -67.85 -19.08
N LEU A 3 45.61 -67.81 -20.36
CA LEU A 3 45.99 -66.57 -21.07
C LEU A 3 44.84 -65.93 -21.90
N TYR A 4 43.74 -66.69 -22.17
CA TYR A 4 42.61 -66.17 -22.97
C TYR A 4 41.57 -65.37 -22.17
N THR A 5 41.51 -65.52 -20.86
CA THR A 5 40.53 -64.83 -20.03
C THR A 5 40.93 -63.39 -19.65
N SER A 6 42.20 -63.00 -19.77
CA SER A 6 42.69 -61.67 -19.46
C SER A 6 42.34 -60.65 -20.55
N HIS A 7 42.45 -61.05 -21.82
CA HIS A 7 42.20 -60.14 -22.93
C HIS A 7 40.73 -59.81 -23.16
N ILE A 8 39.81 -60.73 -22.83
CA ILE A 8 38.38 -60.49 -22.97
C ILE A 8 37.87 -59.45 -21.93
N LYS A 9 38.40 -59.49 -20.69
CA LYS A 9 38.06 -58.48 -19.67
C LYS A 9 38.56 -57.10 -19.98
N THR A 10 39.72 -57.00 -20.61
CA THR A 10 40.30 -55.70 -20.99
C THR A 10 39.60 -55.07 -22.19
N ILE A 11 39.16 -55.85 -23.15
CA ILE A 11 38.40 -55.41 -24.32
C ILE A 11 37.00 -55.00 -23.90
N THR A 12 36.36 -55.71 -22.97
CA THR A 12 34.99 -55.37 -22.46
C THR A 12 35.04 -54.04 -21.67
N LEU A 13 36.12 -53.81 -20.89
CA LEU A 13 36.30 -52.55 -20.15
C LEU A 13 36.53 -51.36 -21.08
N LEU A 14 37.27 -51.53 -22.17
CA LEU A 14 37.52 -50.50 -23.18
C LEU A 14 36.25 -50.23 -24.02
N ALA A 15 35.40 -51.22 -24.29
CA ALA A 15 34.14 -51.03 -24.99
C ALA A 15 33.10 -50.30 -24.18
N ILE A 16 33.07 -50.46 -22.83
CA ILE A 16 32.18 -49.74 -21.92
C ILE A 16 32.59 -48.25 -21.81
N LEU A 17 33.87 -47.90 -21.91
CA LEU A 17 34.32 -46.50 -21.95
C LEU A 17 33.95 -45.76 -23.24
N TYR A 18 33.73 -46.47 -24.34
CA TYR A 18 33.34 -45.87 -25.63
C TYR A 18 31.82 -45.59 -25.78
N PHE A 19 31.00 -46.15 -24.87
CA PHE A 19 29.55 -45.97 -24.86
C PHE A 19 29.05 -45.03 -23.75
N LEU A 20 29.92 -44.31 -23.05
CA LEU A 20 29.49 -43.22 -22.21
C LEU A 20 28.94 -42.10 -23.10
N PRO A 21 27.65 -41.76 -23.04
CA PRO A 21 27.14 -40.62 -23.78
C PRO A 21 27.87 -39.38 -23.33
N ALA A 22 28.64 -38.76 -24.24
CA ALA A 22 29.17 -37.44 -24.02
C ALA A 22 27.96 -36.51 -23.86
N THR A 23 27.52 -36.29 -22.65
CA THR A 23 26.56 -35.21 -22.35
C THR A 23 27.33 -33.91 -22.65
N PHE A 24 27.09 -33.37 -23.85
CA PHE A 24 27.45 -32.01 -24.13
C PHE A 24 26.59 -31.14 -23.20
N VAL A 25 27.16 -30.77 -22.07
CA VAL A 25 26.68 -29.67 -21.28
C VAL A 25 26.85 -28.44 -22.16
N GLN A 26 25.80 -28.07 -22.92
CA GLN A 26 25.76 -26.76 -23.52
C GLN A 26 25.66 -25.78 -22.33
N ALA A 27 26.80 -25.23 -21.94
CA ALA A 27 26.83 -24.03 -21.13
C ALA A 27 26.13 -22.95 -21.97
N GLN A 28 24.87 -22.69 -21.72
CA GLN A 28 24.24 -21.48 -22.23
C GLN A 28 25.02 -20.33 -21.60
N GLU A 29 25.81 -19.62 -22.40
CA GLU A 29 26.35 -18.33 -22.01
C GLU A 29 25.15 -17.44 -21.68
N GLN A 30 24.84 -17.30 -20.40
CA GLN A 30 23.91 -16.27 -19.96
C GLN A 30 24.64 -14.94 -20.13
N LEU A 31 24.33 -14.24 -21.22
CA LEU A 31 24.77 -12.87 -21.39
C LEU A 31 24.31 -12.07 -20.17
N PRO A 32 25.20 -11.27 -19.56
CA PRO A 32 24.81 -10.45 -18.42
C PRO A 32 23.63 -9.55 -18.82
N ALA A 33 22.64 -9.44 -17.93
CA ALA A 33 21.51 -8.55 -18.17
C ALA A 33 22.01 -7.12 -18.47
N PRO A 34 21.43 -6.42 -19.44
CA PRO A 34 21.83 -5.06 -19.76
C PRO A 34 21.62 -4.17 -18.50
N GLN A 35 22.43 -3.12 -18.39
CA GLN A 35 22.29 -2.19 -17.27
C GLN A 35 20.94 -1.48 -17.33
N ALA A 36 20.24 -1.40 -16.21
CA ALA A 36 19.03 -0.61 -16.07
C ALA A 36 19.33 0.87 -16.33
N ARG A 37 18.52 1.53 -17.15
CA ARG A 37 18.67 2.94 -17.53
C ARG A 37 17.52 3.73 -17.00
N LEU A 38 17.79 4.90 -16.43
CA LEU A 38 16.77 5.87 -16.04
C LEU A 38 15.98 6.28 -17.30
N ILE A 39 14.67 6.11 -17.25
CA ILE A 39 13.74 6.55 -18.29
C ILE A 39 13.25 7.95 -17.95
N THR A 40 12.77 8.12 -16.70
CA THR A 40 12.21 9.39 -16.26
C THR A 40 12.30 9.56 -14.76
N ARG A 41 12.24 10.82 -14.31
CA ARG A 41 12.10 11.27 -12.91
C ARG A 41 11.03 12.33 -12.85
N PHE A 42 10.12 12.25 -11.90
CA PHE A 42 9.07 13.22 -11.68
C PHE A 42 8.63 13.28 -10.22
N PRO A 43 8.07 14.42 -9.76
CA PRO A 43 7.58 14.54 -8.39
C PRO A 43 6.29 13.80 -8.17
N PHE A 44 6.04 13.38 -6.91
CA PHE A 44 4.75 12.92 -6.45
C PHE A 44 4.23 13.76 -5.28
N LYS A 45 2.91 13.79 -5.10
CA LYS A 45 2.28 14.38 -3.91
C LYS A 45 2.09 13.28 -2.86
N MET A 46 2.42 13.57 -1.61
CA MET A 46 2.15 12.67 -0.49
C MET A 46 1.00 13.21 0.34
N LEU A 47 0.01 12.35 0.62
CA LEU A 47 -1.13 12.64 1.49
C LEU A 47 -0.91 12.07 2.90
N THR A 48 -1.79 12.40 3.84
CA THR A 48 -1.79 11.82 5.20
C THR A 48 -1.76 10.28 5.13
N GLY A 49 -0.98 9.65 6.01
CA GLY A 49 -0.73 8.20 5.96
C GLY A 49 0.33 7.78 4.94
N GLY A 50 0.96 8.74 4.23
CA GLY A 50 2.00 8.48 3.25
C GLY A 50 1.50 8.11 1.86
N ILE A 51 0.21 8.18 1.59
CA ILE A 51 -0.36 7.82 0.28
C ILE A 51 0.28 8.65 -0.82
N VAL A 52 0.81 7.96 -1.83
CA VAL A 52 1.52 8.57 -2.97
C VAL A 52 0.55 8.81 -4.12
N ILE A 53 0.42 10.05 -4.54
CA ILE A 53 -0.34 10.46 -5.71
C ILE A 53 0.62 10.89 -6.81
N ILE A 54 0.51 10.26 -7.97
CA ILE A 54 1.23 10.64 -9.17
C ILE A 54 0.26 11.20 -10.22
N GLN A 55 0.76 12.11 -11.04
CA GLN A 55 -0.01 12.74 -12.09
C GLN A 55 0.36 12.17 -13.45
N ALA A 56 -0.67 11.84 -14.25
CA ALA A 56 -0.50 11.32 -15.61
C ALA A 56 -1.64 11.81 -16.50
N THR A 57 -1.47 11.68 -17.82
CA THR A 57 -2.55 11.84 -18.78
C THR A 57 -2.87 10.49 -19.44
N LEU A 58 -4.06 10.35 -20.00
CA LEU A 58 -4.52 9.12 -20.65
C LEU A 58 -4.70 9.34 -22.15
N ASP A 59 -4.11 8.50 -22.97
CA ASP A 59 -4.15 8.58 -24.44
C ASP A 59 -3.77 9.99 -24.95
N GLN A 60 -4.63 10.61 -25.77
CA GLN A 60 -4.51 11.98 -26.25
C GLN A 60 -5.26 13.00 -25.40
N PHE A 61 -5.93 12.60 -24.32
CA PHE A 61 -6.61 13.54 -23.45
C PHE A 61 -5.59 14.43 -22.74
N PRO A 62 -5.75 15.76 -22.79
CA PRO A 62 -4.77 16.69 -22.20
C PRO A 62 -4.91 16.82 -20.69
N ASP A 63 -5.99 16.29 -20.15
CA ASP A 63 -6.35 16.48 -18.74
C ASP A 63 -5.43 15.68 -17.83
N THR A 64 -4.91 16.35 -16.81
CA THR A 64 -4.08 15.72 -15.78
C THR A 64 -4.94 14.97 -14.80
N LEU A 65 -4.70 13.67 -14.67
CA LEU A 65 -5.39 12.73 -13.80
C LEU A 65 -4.51 12.36 -12.60
N ASN A 66 -5.13 12.17 -11.43
CA ASN A 66 -4.45 11.77 -10.20
C ASN A 66 -4.59 10.28 -9.95
N PHE A 67 -3.48 9.58 -9.86
CA PHE A 67 -3.42 8.15 -9.59
C PHE A 67 -2.78 7.86 -8.24
N VAL A 68 -3.40 6.99 -7.47
CA VAL A 68 -2.74 6.39 -6.29
C VAL A 68 -1.71 5.38 -6.79
N PHE A 69 -0.47 5.48 -6.29
CA PHE A 69 0.56 4.46 -6.51
C PHE A 69 0.46 3.39 -5.43
N ASP A 70 0.13 2.15 -5.82
CA ASP A 70 -0.36 1.13 -4.91
C ASP A 70 0.23 -0.25 -5.21
N THR A 71 1.16 -0.72 -4.36
CA THR A 71 1.71 -2.07 -4.44
C THR A 71 0.73 -3.15 -3.98
N GLY A 72 -0.34 -2.78 -3.28
CA GLY A 72 -1.45 -3.66 -2.88
C GLY A 72 -2.50 -3.85 -3.98
N SER A 73 -2.36 -3.16 -5.13
CA SER A 73 -3.26 -3.32 -6.28
C SER A 73 -2.72 -4.33 -7.30
N GLY A 74 -3.50 -5.36 -7.59
CA GLY A 74 -3.15 -6.42 -8.56
C GLY A 74 -3.22 -6.00 -10.04
N GLY A 75 -3.51 -4.72 -10.34
CA GLY A 75 -3.68 -4.25 -11.70
C GLY A 75 -3.44 -2.76 -11.87
N ILE A 76 -4.18 -2.18 -12.79
CA ILE A 76 -4.32 -0.75 -13.02
C ILE A 76 -5.79 -0.43 -13.22
N SER A 77 -6.26 0.72 -12.76
CA SER A 77 -7.68 1.05 -12.81
C SER A 77 -7.95 2.51 -13.15
N LEU A 78 -9.17 2.77 -13.61
CA LEU A 78 -9.73 4.11 -13.78
C LEU A 78 -10.99 4.27 -12.94
N ASP A 79 -11.23 5.50 -12.52
CA ASP A 79 -12.46 5.89 -11.87
C ASP A 79 -13.64 5.93 -12.85
N SER A 80 -14.80 5.48 -12.41
CA SER A 80 -16.01 5.40 -13.25
C SER A 80 -16.51 6.77 -13.70
N ALA A 81 -16.42 7.80 -12.85
CA ALA A 81 -16.79 9.17 -13.22
C ALA A 81 -15.80 9.74 -14.25
N THR A 82 -14.50 9.45 -14.11
CA THR A 82 -13.45 9.83 -15.07
C THR A 82 -13.66 9.15 -16.42
N VAL A 83 -13.99 7.86 -16.44
CA VAL A 83 -14.33 7.12 -17.67
C VAL A 83 -15.53 7.74 -18.38
N THR A 84 -16.57 8.09 -17.62
CA THR A 84 -17.79 8.75 -18.13
C THR A 84 -17.45 10.14 -18.71
N TRP A 85 -16.69 10.92 -17.98
CA TRP A 85 -16.27 12.27 -18.38
C TRP A 85 -15.44 12.29 -19.68
N LEU A 86 -14.45 11.40 -19.77
CA LEU A 86 -13.60 11.25 -20.95
C LEU A 86 -14.26 10.45 -22.09
N LYS A 87 -15.50 9.95 -21.89
CA LYS A 87 -16.26 9.13 -22.85
C LYS A 87 -15.50 7.90 -23.32
N ILE A 88 -14.76 7.25 -22.42
CA ILE A 88 -13.99 6.04 -22.68
C ILE A 88 -14.94 4.87 -22.85
N LYS A 89 -14.72 4.06 -23.90
CA LYS A 89 -15.51 2.84 -24.12
C LYS A 89 -15.09 1.75 -23.15
N THR A 90 -16.07 1.12 -22.52
CA THR A 90 -15.86 0.00 -21.62
C THR A 90 -16.52 -1.26 -22.13
N ALA A 91 -16.02 -2.42 -21.73
CA ALA A 91 -16.62 -3.71 -21.98
C ALA A 91 -16.90 -4.43 -20.66
N GLY A 92 -18.06 -5.04 -20.55
CA GLY A 92 -18.46 -5.81 -19.38
C GLY A 92 -17.56 -7.04 -19.21
N SER A 93 -17.27 -7.42 -17.98
CA SER A 93 -16.50 -8.62 -17.67
C SER A 93 -17.13 -9.43 -16.56
N SER A 94 -16.72 -10.71 -16.41
CA SER A 94 -17.08 -11.54 -15.26
C SER A 94 -16.08 -11.42 -14.10
N ARG A 95 -15.01 -10.63 -14.27
CA ARG A 95 -13.96 -10.48 -13.26
C ARG A 95 -14.45 -9.69 -12.08
N THR A 96 -13.97 -10.07 -10.90
CA THR A 96 -14.26 -9.38 -9.63
C THR A 96 -12.98 -8.91 -8.98
N ILE A 97 -13.06 -7.79 -8.30
CA ILE A 97 -12.03 -7.29 -7.39
C ILE A 97 -12.51 -7.40 -5.95
N LYS A 98 -11.58 -7.62 -5.05
CA LYS A 98 -11.83 -7.65 -3.60
C LYS A 98 -11.22 -6.43 -2.94
N GLY A 99 -11.95 -5.85 -2.00
CA GLY A 99 -11.45 -4.82 -1.10
C GLY A 99 -11.91 -5.08 0.33
N ILE A 100 -11.46 -4.26 1.27
CA ILE A 100 -11.72 -4.44 2.71
C ILE A 100 -13.21 -4.43 3.08
N ALA A 101 -14.04 -3.80 2.28
CA ALA A 101 -15.47 -3.66 2.54
C ALA A 101 -16.36 -4.42 1.53
N GLY A 102 -15.79 -5.17 0.60
CA GLY A 102 -16.61 -5.93 -0.35
C GLY A 102 -15.88 -6.50 -1.55
N THR A 103 -16.66 -7.25 -2.33
CA THR A 103 -16.26 -7.73 -3.66
C THR A 103 -17.13 -7.07 -4.70
N ARG A 104 -16.52 -6.57 -5.79
CA ARG A 104 -17.25 -5.91 -6.88
C ARG A 104 -16.90 -6.55 -8.22
N LYS A 105 -17.89 -6.73 -9.08
CA LYS A 105 -17.70 -7.01 -10.50
C LYS A 105 -17.24 -5.74 -11.19
N VAL A 106 -16.26 -5.85 -12.10
CA VAL A 106 -15.66 -4.69 -12.77
C VAL A 106 -15.73 -4.83 -14.28
N ASP A 107 -15.94 -3.71 -14.96
CA ASP A 107 -15.78 -3.58 -16.41
C ASP A 107 -14.33 -3.24 -16.73
N PHE A 108 -13.98 -3.26 -18.03
CA PHE A 108 -12.64 -2.94 -18.51
C PHE A 108 -12.67 -1.92 -19.64
N ALA A 109 -11.68 -1.03 -19.61
CA ALA A 109 -11.26 -0.21 -20.76
C ALA A 109 -9.94 -0.78 -21.27
N TYR A 110 -9.93 -1.20 -22.55
CA TYR A 110 -8.83 -1.96 -23.14
C TYR A 110 -7.94 -1.09 -24.03
N GLN A 111 -6.63 -1.42 -24.03
CA GLN A 111 -5.64 -0.89 -24.98
C GLN A 111 -5.41 0.62 -24.88
N HIS A 112 -5.43 1.17 -23.69
CA HIS A 112 -5.14 2.56 -23.44
C HIS A 112 -3.65 2.80 -23.14
N SER A 113 -3.22 4.06 -23.28
CA SER A 113 -1.86 4.52 -23.00
C SER A 113 -1.86 5.49 -21.82
N LEU A 114 -1.03 5.21 -20.82
CA LEU A 114 -0.78 6.11 -19.69
C LEU A 114 0.48 6.92 -19.98
N ARG A 115 0.40 8.24 -19.91
CA ARG A 115 1.52 9.14 -20.13
C ARG A 115 1.95 9.82 -18.83
N LEU A 116 3.10 9.41 -18.35
CA LEU A 116 3.84 10.06 -17.27
C LEU A 116 4.84 11.05 -17.89
N PRO A 117 5.38 12.03 -17.12
CA PRO A 117 6.45 12.89 -17.62
C PRO A 117 7.60 12.06 -18.21
N GLY A 118 7.88 12.20 -19.50
CA GLY A 118 8.96 11.48 -20.18
C GLY A 118 8.77 9.97 -20.41
N LEU A 119 7.60 9.42 -20.12
CA LEU A 119 7.32 7.98 -20.30
C LEU A 119 5.87 7.76 -20.76
N THR A 120 5.70 7.07 -21.91
CA THR A 120 4.39 6.55 -22.32
C THR A 120 4.37 5.05 -22.10
N VAL A 121 3.32 4.55 -21.47
CA VAL A 121 3.10 3.13 -21.21
C VAL A 121 1.87 2.69 -21.96
N ASP A 122 2.08 1.97 -23.06
CA ASP A 122 1.03 1.51 -23.96
C ASP A 122 0.44 0.15 -23.59
N ASN A 123 -0.67 -0.20 -24.22
CA ASN A 123 -1.34 -1.49 -24.10
C ASN A 123 -1.69 -1.81 -22.63
N LEU A 124 -2.38 -0.88 -22.00
CA LEU A 124 -2.89 -1.03 -20.66
C LEU A 124 -4.40 -1.33 -20.70
N ASP A 125 -4.80 -2.34 -19.93
CA ASP A 125 -6.20 -2.68 -19.71
C ASP A 125 -6.58 -2.24 -18.31
N PHE A 126 -7.40 -1.20 -18.21
CA PHE A 126 -7.85 -0.64 -16.95
C PHE A 126 -9.15 -1.30 -16.51
N HIS A 127 -9.19 -1.81 -15.28
CA HIS A 127 -10.48 -2.14 -14.69
C HIS A 127 -11.13 -0.86 -14.13
N ILE A 128 -12.46 -0.80 -14.23
CA ILE A 128 -13.23 0.39 -13.83
C ILE A 128 -13.75 0.18 -12.42
N ASN A 129 -13.53 1.17 -11.57
CA ASN A 129 -14.00 1.17 -10.20
C ASN A 129 -14.50 2.56 -9.82
N ASP A 130 -15.32 2.64 -8.79
CA ASP A 130 -15.81 3.89 -8.22
C ASP A 130 -14.87 4.32 -7.09
N TYR A 131 -14.25 5.50 -7.23
CA TYR A 131 -13.34 6.09 -6.26
C TYR A 131 -13.89 7.37 -5.60
N ASP A 132 -15.17 7.66 -5.70
CA ASP A 132 -15.80 8.86 -5.10
C ASP A 132 -15.56 8.91 -3.59
N LEU A 133 -15.73 7.77 -2.90
CA LEU A 133 -15.47 7.69 -1.47
C LEU A 133 -14.00 7.99 -1.13
N LEU A 134 -13.05 7.42 -1.85
CA LEU A 134 -11.62 7.69 -1.63
C LEU A 134 -11.28 9.14 -1.95
N SER A 135 -11.84 9.69 -3.02
CA SER A 135 -11.68 11.09 -3.40
C SER A 135 -12.16 12.03 -2.29
N SER A 136 -13.32 11.73 -1.72
CA SER A 136 -13.90 12.49 -0.60
C SER A 136 -13.03 12.38 0.66
N VAL A 137 -12.53 11.19 0.97
CA VAL A 137 -11.63 10.95 2.12
C VAL A 137 -10.31 11.67 1.96
N TYR A 138 -9.71 11.61 0.78
CA TYR A 138 -8.42 12.26 0.54
C TYR A 138 -8.53 13.76 0.23
N GLY A 139 -9.72 14.23 -0.13
CA GLY A 139 -9.93 15.63 -0.55
C GLY A 139 -9.24 15.98 -1.87
N VAL A 140 -8.92 14.97 -2.64
CA VAL A 140 -8.31 15.07 -3.98
C VAL A 140 -9.02 14.07 -4.86
N LYS A 141 -9.46 14.48 -6.05
CA LYS A 141 -10.07 13.56 -7.01
C LYS A 141 -9.07 12.45 -7.32
N ILE A 142 -9.47 11.20 -7.15
CA ILE A 142 -8.73 10.00 -7.50
C ILE A 142 -9.30 9.49 -8.82
N ASP A 143 -8.51 9.57 -9.89
CA ASP A 143 -8.91 9.16 -11.23
C ASP A 143 -8.54 7.69 -11.52
N GLY A 144 -7.70 7.08 -10.67
CA GLY A 144 -7.35 5.69 -10.79
C GLY A 144 -6.28 5.23 -9.82
N ILE A 145 -5.86 3.99 -9.98
CA ILE A 145 -4.79 3.35 -9.20
C ILE A 145 -3.78 2.74 -10.16
N ILE A 146 -2.50 2.95 -9.90
CA ILE A 146 -1.38 2.33 -10.61
C ILE A 146 -0.74 1.28 -9.70
N GLY A 147 -0.85 0.01 -10.09
CA GLY A 147 -0.31 -1.12 -9.34
C GLY A 147 0.51 -2.08 -10.21
N TYR A 148 0.31 -3.38 -9.99
CA TYR A 148 1.12 -4.46 -10.56
C TYR A 148 1.33 -4.38 -12.06
N THR A 149 0.31 -3.98 -12.84
CA THR A 149 0.41 -3.90 -14.31
C THR A 149 1.53 -2.96 -14.77
N PHE A 150 1.77 -1.88 -14.03
CA PHE A 150 2.89 -0.96 -14.24
C PHE A 150 4.18 -1.50 -13.59
N LEU A 151 4.11 -1.87 -12.33
CA LEU A 151 5.26 -2.29 -11.51
C LEU A 151 6.03 -3.47 -12.10
N ARG A 152 5.36 -4.42 -12.73
CA ARG A 152 6.01 -5.57 -13.37
C ARG A 152 6.84 -5.22 -14.62
N ARG A 153 6.65 -4.01 -15.19
CA ARG A 153 7.31 -3.57 -16.43
C ARG A 153 8.60 -2.82 -16.19
N TYR A 154 8.76 -2.23 -14.99
CA TYR A 154 9.81 -1.27 -14.69
C TYR A 154 10.45 -1.54 -13.32
N ILE A 155 11.67 -1.05 -13.14
CA ILE A 155 12.22 -0.82 -11.81
C ILE A 155 11.77 0.57 -11.39
N VAL A 156 11.16 0.68 -10.19
CA VAL A 156 10.62 1.94 -9.67
C VAL A 156 11.31 2.30 -8.37
N SER A 157 11.89 3.49 -8.31
CA SER A 157 12.48 4.07 -7.10
C SER A 157 11.56 5.17 -6.55
N LEU A 158 11.24 5.07 -5.26
CA LEU A 158 10.48 6.06 -4.51
C LEU A 158 11.40 6.74 -3.51
N ASN A 159 11.66 8.00 -3.70
CA ASN A 159 12.41 8.83 -2.75
C ASN A 159 11.42 9.68 -1.93
N TYR A 160 11.12 9.26 -0.71
CA TYR A 160 10.23 9.98 0.19
C TYR A 160 10.89 11.21 0.85
N ASP A 161 12.22 11.35 0.75
CA ASP A 161 12.92 12.57 1.23
C ASP A 161 12.72 13.75 0.29
N THR A 162 12.72 13.50 -1.03
CA THR A 162 12.56 14.52 -2.07
C THR A 162 11.17 14.55 -2.70
N HIS A 163 10.34 13.54 -2.39
CA HIS A 163 9.05 13.28 -3.03
C HIS A 163 9.19 13.10 -4.54
N GLU A 164 10.16 12.31 -4.97
CA GLU A 164 10.41 12.00 -6.38
C GLU A 164 10.29 10.50 -6.66
N MET A 165 9.70 10.19 -7.80
CA MET A 165 9.67 8.85 -8.37
C MET A 165 10.61 8.79 -9.56
N GLU A 166 11.43 7.74 -9.62
CA GLU A 166 12.27 7.41 -10.76
C GLU A 166 11.82 6.08 -11.37
N VAL A 167 11.77 6.02 -12.68
CA VAL A 167 11.40 4.82 -13.44
C VAL A 167 12.55 4.42 -14.34
N TYR A 168 12.93 3.15 -14.25
CA TYR A 168 14.05 2.58 -15.00
C TYR A 168 13.60 1.41 -15.87
N THR A 169 14.37 1.15 -16.94
CA THR A 169 14.22 -0.11 -17.69
C THR A 169 14.52 -1.31 -16.81
N GLN A 170 14.04 -2.48 -17.18
CA GLN A 170 14.51 -3.75 -16.61
C GLN A 170 16.01 -3.93 -16.91
N GLY A 171 16.73 -4.64 -16.04
CA GLY A 171 18.14 -4.94 -16.19
C GLY A 171 18.88 -4.92 -14.86
N SER A 172 20.23 -5.04 -14.93
CA SER A 172 21.10 -4.95 -13.76
C SER A 172 21.01 -3.54 -13.16
N PHE A 173 20.61 -3.43 -11.89
CA PHE A 173 20.40 -2.17 -11.21
C PHE A 173 21.45 -1.94 -10.11
N SER A 174 21.96 -0.71 -10.03
CA SER A 174 22.92 -0.31 -8.98
C SER A 174 22.18 0.28 -7.80
N TYR A 175 22.13 -0.45 -6.71
CA TYR A 175 21.49 0.00 -5.48
C TYR A 175 22.42 0.90 -4.66
N GLU A 176 21.86 1.91 -4.02
CA GLU A 176 22.62 2.78 -3.11
C GLU A 176 23.18 1.98 -1.93
N LYS A 177 24.20 2.54 -1.26
CA LYS A 177 24.77 1.93 -0.05
C LYS A 177 23.87 2.16 1.17
N ASN A 178 24.08 1.36 2.22
CA ASN A 178 23.44 1.50 3.55
C ASN A 178 21.93 1.23 3.58
N GLY A 179 21.40 0.46 2.64
CA GLY A 179 20.07 -0.09 2.69
C GLY A 179 20.07 -1.60 2.90
N HIS A 180 18.90 -2.20 2.75
CA HIS A 180 18.70 -3.63 2.96
C HIS A 180 17.79 -4.21 1.88
N PHE A 181 18.16 -5.40 1.41
CA PHE A 181 17.38 -6.16 0.45
C PHE A 181 16.32 -6.99 1.17
N LEU A 182 15.08 -6.77 0.82
CA LEU A 182 13.96 -7.64 1.17
C LEU A 182 13.70 -8.56 -0.02
N HIS A 183 13.40 -9.82 0.26
CA HIS A 183 13.06 -10.83 -0.73
C HIS A 183 11.61 -11.27 -0.50
N PRO A 184 10.62 -10.45 -0.85
CA PRO A 184 9.23 -10.81 -0.73
C PRO A 184 8.90 -11.95 -1.71
N ASN A 185 7.95 -12.79 -1.35
CA ASN A 185 7.37 -13.69 -2.32
C ASN A 185 6.40 -12.88 -3.19
N PHE A 186 6.61 -12.88 -4.49
CA PHE A 186 5.72 -12.23 -5.45
C PHE A 186 4.84 -13.29 -6.14
N SER A 187 3.52 -13.22 -5.93
CA SER A 187 2.59 -13.78 -6.91
C SER A 187 2.13 -12.68 -7.87
N THR A 188 1.35 -11.75 -7.37
CA THR A 188 0.99 -10.47 -8.02
C THR A 188 1.36 -9.33 -7.08
N LEU A 189 1.08 -9.51 -5.78
CA LEU A 189 1.41 -8.56 -4.73
C LEU A 189 2.63 -9.04 -3.95
N PRO A 190 3.51 -8.14 -3.50
CA PRO A 190 4.68 -8.49 -2.71
C PRO A 190 4.28 -8.93 -1.29
N MET A 191 4.68 -10.13 -0.90
CA MET A 191 4.42 -10.73 0.40
C MET A 191 5.70 -10.83 1.22
N GLN A 192 5.91 -9.90 2.14
CA GLN A 192 7.12 -9.77 2.93
C GLN A 192 7.00 -10.43 4.31
N LEU A 193 8.05 -11.11 4.75
CA LEU A 193 8.19 -11.53 6.15
C LEU A 193 8.44 -10.32 7.04
N ALA A 194 7.62 -10.19 8.10
CA ALA A 194 7.82 -9.24 9.17
C ALA A 194 7.53 -9.88 10.52
N THR A 195 8.12 -9.35 11.59
CA THR A 195 7.89 -9.83 12.95
C THR A 195 7.09 -8.80 13.74
N ALA A 196 5.95 -9.23 14.27
CA ALA A 196 5.16 -8.45 15.22
C ALA A 196 5.37 -9.02 16.63
N LYS A 197 5.57 -8.14 17.62
CA LYS A 197 5.81 -8.51 19.02
C LYS A 197 4.88 -7.74 19.94
N ASP A 198 4.16 -8.48 20.77
CA ASP A 198 3.38 -7.93 21.87
C ASP A 198 3.32 -8.90 23.05
N ALA A 199 2.23 -9.64 23.27
CA ALA A 199 2.17 -10.75 24.23
C ALA A 199 3.02 -11.93 23.77
N LYS A 200 2.98 -12.20 22.48
CA LYS A 200 3.88 -13.15 21.79
C LYS A 200 4.71 -12.43 20.74
N THR A 201 5.72 -13.13 20.22
CA THR A 201 6.51 -12.70 19.06
C THR A 201 6.16 -13.63 17.90
N ILE A 202 5.60 -13.07 16.84
CA ILE A 202 5.13 -13.81 15.67
C ILE A 202 5.82 -13.28 14.43
N THR A 203 6.48 -14.16 13.69
CA THR A 203 6.99 -13.86 12.35
C THR A 203 6.03 -14.49 11.33
N ALA A 204 5.51 -13.67 10.43
CA ALA A 204 4.56 -14.08 9.42
C ALA A 204 4.74 -13.27 8.13
N ARG A 205 4.04 -13.67 7.06
CA ARG A 205 4.00 -12.92 5.81
C ARG A 205 2.87 -11.90 5.85
N TYR A 206 3.14 -10.73 5.25
CA TYR A 206 2.22 -9.61 5.12
C TYR A 206 2.27 -9.08 3.69
N PHE A 207 1.15 -8.68 3.12
CA PHE A 207 1.19 -7.86 1.90
C PHE A 207 1.91 -6.55 2.19
N MET A 208 2.81 -6.12 1.28
CA MET A 208 3.37 -4.76 1.29
C MET A 208 2.46 -3.87 0.47
N ASP A 209 1.89 -2.84 1.10
CA ASP A 209 0.84 -2.04 0.50
C ASP A 209 1.11 -0.54 0.69
N THR A 210 1.58 0.12 -0.38
CA THR A 210 1.79 1.57 -0.39
C THR A 210 0.50 2.37 -0.55
N GLY A 211 -0.59 1.72 -0.94
CA GLY A 211 -1.93 2.31 -1.02
C GLY A 211 -2.67 2.34 0.32
N ALA A 212 -2.17 1.64 1.35
CA ALA A 212 -2.77 1.63 2.67
C ALA A 212 -2.07 2.59 3.64
N GLY A 213 -2.72 3.70 3.97
CA GLY A 213 -2.18 4.78 4.83
C GLY A 213 -2.17 4.44 6.34
N LEU A 214 -1.82 3.22 6.70
CA LEU A 214 -1.74 2.70 8.07
C LEU A 214 -0.41 1.97 8.30
N CYS A 215 -0.08 1.63 9.55
CA CYS A 215 1.13 0.87 9.85
C CYS A 215 0.97 -0.62 9.53
N MET A 216 0.02 -1.27 10.19
CA MET A 216 -0.30 -2.68 9.99
C MET A 216 -1.79 -2.92 10.13
N LEU A 217 -2.30 -3.85 9.34
CA LEU A 217 -3.67 -4.34 9.43
C LEU A 217 -3.65 -5.84 9.69
N PHE A 218 -4.36 -6.28 10.72
CA PHE A 218 -4.52 -7.69 11.07
C PHE A 218 -5.96 -8.13 10.91
N SER A 219 -6.18 -9.34 10.38
CA SER A 219 -7.46 -9.99 10.53
C SER A 219 -7.68 -10.44 11.98
N ARG A 220 -8.91 -10.36 12.46
CA ARG A 220 -9.25 -10.84 13.80
C ARG A 220 -8.98 -12.34 13.96
N SER A 221 -9.20 -13.12 12.91
CA SER A 221 -8.89 -14.55 12.89
C SER A 221 -7.41 -14.81 13.16
N PHE A 222 -6.50 -14.09 12.48
CA PHE A 222 -5.06 -14.21 12.76
C PHE A 222 -4.71 -13.89 14.22
N LEU A 223 -5.29 -12.81 14.78
CA LEU A 223 -4.99 -12.41 16.16
C LEU A 223 -5.48 -13.44 17.18
N ASN A 224 -6.67 -14.01 16.96
CA ASN A 224 -7.23 -15.05 17.82
C ASN A 224 -6.36 -16.30 17.82
N ASP A 225 -5.97 -16.77 16.63
CA ASP A 225 -5.21 -18.03 16.49
C ASP A 225 -3.75 -17.87 16.95
N SER A 226 -3.11 -16.75 16.63
CA SER A 226 -1.71 -16.51 17.00
C SER A 226 -1.52 -16.17 18.47
N GLY A 227 -2.51 -15.56 19.11
CA GLY A 227 -2.41 -15.00 20.45
C GLY A 227 -1.36 -13.87 20.54
N LEU A 228 -1.15 -13.14 19.46
CA LEU A 228 -0.21 -12.02 19.41
C LEU A 228 -0.54 -10.96 20.45
N LEU A 229 -1.82 -10.63 20.61
CA LEU A 229 -2.29 -9.63 21.56
C LEU A 229 -2.68 -10.26 22.92
N SER A 230 -2.45 -9.53 24.02
CA SER A 230 -3.00 -9.91 25.33
C SER A 230 -4.49 -9.57 25.40
N GLY A 231 -5.28 -10.41 26.10
CA GLY A 231 -6.74 -10.24 26.24
C GLY A 231 -7.20 -9.01 27.04
N LYS A 232 -6.32 -8.34 27.79
CA LYS A 232 -6.62 -7.17 28.62
C LYS A 232 -6.18 -5.85 27.98
N ARG A 233 -6.47 -5.68 26.70
CA ARG A 233 -6.04 -4.51 25.95
C ARG A 233 -7.20 -3.59 25.62
N LYS A 234 -6.98 -2.29 25.72
CA LYS A 234 -7.94 -1.31 25.22
C LYS A 234 -7.90 -1.25 23.71
N LEU A 235 -9.02 -1.44 23.09
CA LEU A 235 -9.25 -1.25 21.67
C LEU A 235 -10.08 0.03 21.48
N PHE A 236 -9.72 0.84 20.49
CA PHE A 236 -10.44 2.04 20.14
C PHE A 236 -11.18 1.78 18.83
N ALA A 237 -12.48 1.97 18.81
CA ALA A 237 -13.25 1.86 17.58
C ALA A 237 -12.77 2.90 16.57
N THR A 238 -12.67 2.50 15.32
CA THR A 238 -12.32 3.35 14.17
C THR A 238 -12.97 2.78 12.91
N GLN A 239 -12.71 3.41 11.79
CA GLN A 239 -13.13 2.91 10.48
C GLN A 239 -12.02 3.18 9.46
N ALA A 240 -12.05 2.45 8.37
CA ALA A 240 -11.28 2.72 7.18
C ALA A 240 -12.16 2.65 5.95
N GLU A 241 -11.76 3.36 4.93
CA GLU A 241 -12.37 3.38 3.62
C GLU A 241 -11.47 2.68 2.62
N GLY A 242 -12.07 1.95 1.70
CA GLY A 242 -11.35 1.24 0.66
C GLY A 242 -12.30 0.72 -0.42
N ILE A 243 -11.79 -0.13 -1.29
CA ILE A 243 -12.63 -0.79 -2.29
C ILE A 243 -13.75 -1.56 -1.60
N GLY A 244 -14.98 -1.32 -2.02
CA GLY A 244 -16.19 -1.88 -1.44
C GLY A 244 -16.91 -0.92 -0.49
N GLY A 245 -16.27 0.14 0.01
CA GLY A 245 -16.88 1.14 0.88
C GLY A 245 -16.16 1.32 2.22
N LYS A 246 -16.94 1.53 3.29
CA LYS A 246 -16.46 1.69 4.66
C LYS A 246 -16.37 0.36 5.39
N LYS A 247 -15.38 0.20 6.25
CA LYS A 247 -15.22 -0.96 7.14
C LYS A 247 -14.94 -0.49 8.56
N SER A 248 -15.75 -0.96 9.51
CA SER A 248 -15.49 -0.76 10.93
C SER A 248 -14.25 -1.55 11.34
N MET A 249 -13.41 -0.93 12.14
CA MET A 249 -12.15 -1.48 12.62
C MET A 249 -11.93 -1.10 14.09
N GLU A 250 -10.92 -1.70 14.67
CA GLU A 250 -10.39 -1.28 15.96
C GLU A 250 -8.91 -0.95 15.82
N ILE A 251 -8.43 -0.01 16.60
CA ILE A 251 -7.01 0.38 16.64
C ILE A 251 -6.45 0.18 18.04
N THR A 252 -5.22 -0.30 18.12
CA THR A 252 -4.44 -0.42 19.34
C THR A 252 -2.95 -0.26 19.02
N VAL A 253 -2.07 -0.42 20.02
CA VAL A 253 -0.63 -0.28 19.86
C VAL A 253 0.06 -1.57 20.28
N ILE A 254 0.93 -2.13 19.45
CA ILE A 254 1.80 -3.25 19.82
C ILE A 254 3.21 -2.79 20.16
N LYS A 255 3.94 -3.62 20.90
CA LYS A 255 5.27 -3.27 21.41
C LYS A 255 6.29 -3.03 20.32
N GLU A 256 6.31 -3.87 19.27
CA GLU A 256 7.37 -3.83 18.26
C GLU A 256 6.92 -4.46 16.93
N VAL A 257 7.40 -3.88 15.84
CA VAL A 257 7.39 -4.48 14.48
C VAL A 257 8.81 -4.46 13.94
N ARG A 258 9.22 -5.54 13.25
CA ARG A 258 10.49 -5.60 12.51
C ARG A 258 10.25 -5.93 11.05
N VAL A 259 10.92 -5.16 10.19
CA VAL A 259 10.96 -5.37 8.74
C VAL A 259 12.43 -5.45 8.33
N GLY A 260 12.91 -6.62 7.92
CA GLY A 260 14.34 -6.86 7.78
C GLY A 260 15.09 -6.58 9.09
N PRO A 261 16.19 -5.82 9.07
CA PRO A 261 16.95 -5.44 10.27
C PRO A 261 16.29 -4.27 11.06
N TYR A 262 15.30 -3.60 10.46
CA TYR A 262 14.72 -2.37 11.00
C TYR A 262 13.63 -2.64 12.01
N LYS A 263 13.65 -1.88 13.10
CA LYS A 263 12.78 -2.07 14.25
C LYS A 263 11.99 -0.80 14.55
N PHE A 264 10.68 -0.95 14.69
CA PHE A 264 9.74 0.07 15.12
C PHE A 264 9.13 -0.31 16.46
N ARG A 265 9.01 0.65 17.37
CA ARG A 265 8.44 0.43 18.71
C ARG A 265 7.12 1.17 18.86
N ARG A 266 6.23 0.60 19.70
CA ARG A 266 4.90 1.18 19.97
C ARG A 266 4.12 1.47 18.68
N VAL A 267 3.98 0.45 17.83
CA VAL A 267 3.39 0.60 16.50
C VAL A 267 1.86 0.53 16.58
N PRO A 268 1.12 1.53 16.06
CA PRO A 268 -0.31 1.45 15.88
C PRO A 268 -0.68 0.31 14.93
N VAL A 269 -1.70 -0.46 15.29
CA VAL A 269 -2.17 -1.56 14.45
C VAL A 269 -3.68 -1.56 14.38
N TYR A 270 -4.20 -1.84 13.20
CA TYR A 270 -5.62 -1.91 12.91
C TYR A 270 -6.07 -3.37 12.91
N ILE A 271 -7.27 -3.61 13.38
CA ILE A 271 -7.88 -4.93 13.52
C ILE A 271 -9.25 -4.87 12.87
N PHE A 272 -9.57 -5.86 12.03
CA PHE A 272 -10.87 -5.92 11.38
C PHE A 272 -11.36 -7.36 11.21
N ASP A 273 -12.66 -7.50 11.01
CA ASP A 273 -13.27 -8.75 10.62
C ASP A 273 -13.18 -8.89 9.09
N ASP A 274 -12.33 -9.83 8.64
CA ASP A 274 -11.98 -10.01 7.22
C ASP A 274 -12.98 -10.94 6.51
N ASP A 275 -14.22 -10.46 6.36
CA ASP A 275 -15.33 -11.23 5.80
C ASP A 275 -15.09 -11.69 4.36
N TYR A 276 -14.20 -11.02 3.65
CA TYR A 276 -13.91 -11.31 2.24
C TYR A 276 -12.55 -11.98 2.03
N ASN A 277 -11.85 -12.31 3.11
CA ASN A 277 -10.50 -12.87 3.09
C ASN A 277 -9.53 -12.05 2.22
N VAL A 278 -9.50 -10.74 2.44
CA VAL A 278 -8.62 -9.82 1.73
C VAL A 278 -7.17 -10.01 2.15
N THR A 279 -6.96 -10.32 3.44
CA THR A 279 -5.62 -10.58 3.97
C THR A 279 -5.09 -11.97 3.63
N SER A 280 -5.90 -12.81 2.94
CA SER A 280 -5.51 -14.17 2.55
C SER A 280 -5.08 -15.06 3.74
N TYR A 281 -5.72 -14.91 4.90
CA TYR A 281 -5.49 -15.78 6.05
C TYR A 281 -6.00 -17.21 5.75
N PRO A 282 -5.31 -18.31 6.13
CA PRO A 282 -4.15 -18.38 7.03
C PRO A 282 -2.78 -18.22 6.37
N MET A 283 -2.67 -18.01 5.06
CA MET A 283 -1.39 -17.88 4.38
C MET A 283 -0.62 -16.62 4.79
N LEU A 284 -1.34 -15.52 5.04
CA LEU A 284 -0.80 -14.22 5.45
C LEU A 284 -1.44 -13.78 6.77
N ALA A 285 -0.69 -13.02 7.53
CA ALA A 285 -1.16 -12.46 8.81
C ALA A 285 -1.94 -11.15 8.65
N GLY A 286 -1.78 -10.47 7.51
CA GLY A 286 -2.37 -9.18 7.27
C GLY A 286 -1.60 -8.36 6.25
N LEU A 287 -1.47 -7.06 6.52
CA LEU A 287 -0.91 -6.07 5.61
C LEU A 287 0.10 -5.19 6.35
N LEU A 288 1.21 -4.89 5.70
CA LEU A 288 2.22 -3.91 6.08
C LEU A 288 2.00 -2.66 5.23
N GLY A 289 1.52 -1.60 5.86
CA GLY A 289 1.06 -0.40 5.18
C GLY A 289 2.11 0.71 5.07
N ASN A 290 1.69 1.78 4.41
CA ASN A 290 2.61 2.82 3.98
C ASN A 290 3.11 3.72 5.10
N ASP A 291 2.43 3.80 6.26
CA ASP A 291 3.00 4.55 7.38
C ASP A 291 4.27 3.91 7.98
N ILE A 292 4.53 2.62 7.69
CA ILE A 292 5.85 2.01 7.91
C ILE A 292 6.71 2.16 6.66
N LEU A 293 6.19 1.87 5.46
CA LEU A 293 6.98 1.83 4.23
C LEU A 293 7.54 3.21 3.86
N ARG A 294 6.79 4.30 4.04
CA ARG A 294 7.24 5.68 3.77
C ARG A 294 8.44 6.14 4.61
N ARG A 295 8.82 5.39 5.63
CA ARG A 295 10.00 5.64 6.46
C ARG A 295 11.31 5.16 5.81
N PHE A 296 11.19 4.67 4.59
CA PHE A 296 12.30 4.24 3.75
C PHE A 296 12.20 4.89 2.37
N ASN A 297 13.33 5.15 1.75
CA ASN A 297 13.40 5.27 0.30
C ASN A 297 13.42 3.83 -0.25
N ILE A 298 12.60 3.56 -1.27
CA ILE A 298 12.28 2.19 -1.70
C ILE A 298 12.60 2.02 -3.17
N VAL A 299 13.26 0.91 -3.54
CA VAL A 299 13.36 0.46 -4.94
C VAL A 299 12.57 -0.84 -5.07
N LEU A 300 11.62 -0.85 -5.98
CA LEU A 300 10.77 -1.99 -6.34
C LEU A 300 11.30 -2.61 -7.63
N ASN A 301 11.82 -3.83 -7.58
CA ASN A 301 12.28 -4.59 -8.73
C ASN A 301 11.52 -5.92 -8.81
N TYR A 302 10.38 -5.90 -9.48
CA TYR A 302 9.49 -7.06 -9.59
C TYR A 302 10.08 -8.19 -10.43
N ALA A 303 10.92 -7.87 -11.42
CA ALA A 303 11.57 -8.89 -12.25
C ALA A 303 12.56 -9.75 -11.45
N GLU A 304 13.28 -9.15 -10.52
CA GLU A 304 14.20 -9.85 -9.63
C GLU A 304 13.54 -10.30 -8.31
N GLN A 305 12.24 -10.05 -8.14
CA GLN A 305 11.50 -10.33 -6.91
C GLN A 305 12.17 -9.70 -5.67
N LEU A 306 12.56 -8.44 -5.81
CA LEU A 306 13.38 -7.74 -4.85
C LEU A 306 12.77 -6.39 -4.49
N VAL A 307 12.81 -6.06 -3.21
CA VAL A 307 12.52 -4.73 -2.70
C VAL A 307 13.71 -4.26 -1.89
N TYR A 308 14.34 -3.19 -2.33
CA TYR A 308 15.41 -2.56 -1.58
C TYR A 308 14.85 -1.40 -0.77
N ILE A 309 15.20 -1.34 0.53
CA ILE A 309 14.76 -0.29 1.45
C ILE A 309 15.96 0.36 2.12
N ARG A 310 15.96 1.69 2.18
CA ARG A 310 16.96 2.48 2.89
C ARG A 310 16.24 3.47 3.81
N PRO A 311 16.56 3.48 5.14
CA PRO A 311 15.96 4.47 6.04
C PRO A 311 16.14 5.90 5.52
N ASN A 312 15.07 6.68 5.59
CA ASN A 312 15.05 8.08 5.24
C ASN A 312 14.90 8.96 6.50
N LYS A 313 14.75 10.29 6.33
CA LYS A 313 14.63 11.22 7.47
C LYS A 313 13.40 10.99 8.34
N SER A 314 12.34 10.35 7.81
CA SER A 314 11.14 9.99 8.57
C SER A 314 11.27 8.68 9.36
N TYR A 315 12.41 7.96 9.26
CA TYR A 315 12.58 6.66 9.92
C TYR A 315 12.37 6.72 11.44
N LEU A 316 12.80 7.79 12.09
CA LEU A 316 12.69 7.99 13.54
C LEU A 316 11.47 8.82 13.95
N GLU A 317 10.62 9.26 13.02
CA GLU A 317 9.40 9.98 13.34
C GLU A 317 8.50 9.15 14.27
N GLU A 318 7.85 9.81 15.21
CA GLU A 318 6.81 9.17 16.00
C GLU A 318 5.62 8.77 15.12
N PHE A 319 4.94 7.69 15.50
CA PHE A 319 3.69 7.30 14.86
C PHE A 319 2.56 8.24 15.31
N ASP A 320 1.52 8.33 14.48
CA ASP A 320 0.30 9.02 14.89
C ASP A 320 -0.45 8.19 15.94
N TYR A 321 -0.54 8.74 17.13
CA TYR A 321 -1.29 8.15 18.24
C TYR A 321 -2.58 8.92 18.56
N ALA A 322 -2.94 9.90 17.73
CA ALA A 322 -4.11 10.71 17.94
C ALA A 322 -5.40 9.91 17.74
N TYR A 323 -6.37 10.18 18.60
CA TYR A 323 -7.69 9.60 18.51
C TYR A 323 -8.76 10.67 18.75
N THR A 324 -9.56 10.90 17.74
CA THR A 324 -10.70 11.82 17.76
C THR A 324 -12.04 11.13 17.67
N GLY A 325 -12.14 10.09 16.85
CA GLY A 325 -13.39 9.43 16.48
C GLY A 325 -14.20 10.19 15.44
N LEU A 326 -13.55 11.08 14.67
CA LEU A 326 -14.15 11.82 13.56
C LEU A 326 -13.89 11.15 12.23
N GLY A 327 -14.92 10.91 11.43
CA GLY A 327 -14.85 10.66 10.01
C GLY A 327 -15.08 11.97 9.24
N MET A 328 -14.02 12.48 8.58
CA MET A 328 -14.05 13.75 7.83
C MET A 328 -13.88 13.51 6.35
N TYR A 329 -14.79 14.05 5.54
CA TYR A 329 -14.75 13.94 4.08
C TYR A 329 -14.90 15.31 3.44
N LEU A 330 -14.32 15.46 2.26
CA LEU A 330 -14.59 16.61 1.40
C LEU A 330 -15.86 16.31 0.60
N VAL A 331 -16.91 17.05 0.86
CA VAL A 331 -18.22 16.90 0.19
C VAL A 331 -18.66 18.29 -0.28
N ASP A 332 -18.96 18.45 -1.56
CA ASP A 332 -19.37 19.72 -2.18
C ASP A 332 -18.40 20.87 -1.87
N GLY A 333 -17.11 20.60 -1.89
CA GLY A 333 -16.06 21.60 -1.63
C GLY A 333 -15.90 22.02 -0.16
N ALA A 334 -16.61 21.38 0.77
CA ALA A 334 -16.51 21.64 2.20
C ALA A 334 -16.06 20.40 2.98
N THR A 335 -15.24 20.57 4.03
CA THR A 335 -14.92 19.48 4.94
C THR A 335 -16.11 19.21 5.85
N ARG A 336 -16.75 18.08 5.65
CA ARG A 336 -17.93 17.63 6.38
C ARG A 336 -17.59 16.48 7.33
N ILE A 337 -18.15 16.49 8.51
CA ILE A 337 -18.12 15.35 9.44
C ILE A 337 -19.22 14.39 8.98
N VAL A 338 -18.81 13.20 8.55
CA VAL A 338 -19.75 12.18 8.05
C VAL A 338 -20.03 11.15 9.15
N ASP A 339 -19.01 10.84 9.96
CA ASP A 339 -19.14 9.86 11.03
C ASP A 339 -18.58 10.41 12.35
N VAL A 340 -19.29 10.13 13.44
CA VAL A 340 -18.84 10.38 14.83
C VAL A 340 -18.95 9.07 15.59
N ILE A 341 -17.81 8.55 16.02
CA ILE A 341 -17.78 7.28 16.77
C ILE A 341 -18.33 7.52 18.18
N LYS A 342 -19.30 6.72 18.56
CA LYS A 342 -19.93 6.78 19.89
C LYS A 342 -18.89 6.65 21.03
N ASP A 343 -19.07 7.41 22.09
CA ASP A 343 -18.17 7.49 23.25
C ASP A 343 -16.74 8.00 22.95
N SER A 344 -16.48 8.44 21.73
CA SER A 344 -15.20 9.02 21.32
C SER A 344 -14.99 10.44 21.91
N PRO A 345 -13.81 11.03 21.76
CA PRO A 345 -13.57 12.43 22.07
C PRO A 345 -14.47 13.39 21.30
N ALA A 346 -14.76 13.11 20.05
CA ALA A 346 -15.63 13.93 19.20
C ALA A 346 -17.09 13.88 19.67
N ASP A 347 -17.60 12.70 19.95
CA ASP A 347 -18.96 12.52 20.50
C ASP A 347 -19.13 13.31 21.81
N LYS A 348 -18.15 13.17 22.73
CA LYS A 348 -18.14 13.92 24.00
C LYS A 348 -17.98 15.43 23.84
N ALA A 349 -17.41 15.89 22.75
CA ALA A 349 -17.31 17.31 22.41
C ALA A 349 -18.57 17.86 21.74
N GLY A 350 -19.53 16.99 21.40
CA GLY A 350 -20.83 17.35 20.80
C GLY A 350 -20.80 17.53 19.30
N PHE A 351 -19.82 16.90 18.60
CA PHE A 351 -19.88 16.81 17.13
C PHE A 351 -21.04 15.94 16.69
N MET A 352 -21.59 16.25 15.54
CA MET A 352 -22.67 15.49 14.90
C MET A 352 -22.36 15.21 13.43
N PRO A 353 -22.90 14.14 12.85
CA PRO A 353 -22.92 13.99 11.41
C PRO A 353 -23.52 15.23 10.74
N ASP A 354 -23.03 15.54 9.55
CA ASP A 354 -23.38 16.72 8.75
C ASP A 354 -22.85 18.07 9.26
N ASP A 355 -22.13 18.13 10.37
CA ASP A 355 -21.37 19.33 10.74
C ASP A 355 -20.35 19.67 9.63
N ILE A 356 -20.36 20.92 9.18
CA ILE A 356 -19.32 21.43 8.25
C ILE A 356 -18.24 22.12 9.07
N ILE A 357 -17.01 21.69 8.91
CA ILE A 357 -15.86 22.34 9.60
C ILE A 357 -15.59 23.69 8.93
N VAL A 358 -15.69 24.77 9.72
CA VAL A 358 -15.36 26.12 9.31
C VAL A 358 -13.93 26.47 9.66
N SER A 359 -13.49 26.07 10.85
CA SER A 359 -12.08 26.25 11.25
C SER A 359 -11.68 25.29 12.38
N ILE A 360 -10.38 24.98 12.40
CA ILE A 360 -9.71 24.28 13.52
C ILE A 360 -8.60 25.20 14.03
N SER A 361 -8.59 25.54 15.33
CA SER A 361 -7.53 26.35 15.99
C SER A 361 -7.12 27.59 15.17
N ASN A 362 -8.07 28.36 14.66
CA ASN A 362 -7.86 29.55 13.82
C ASN A 362 -7.41 29.30 12.37
N SER A 363 -7.28 28.05 11.92
CA SER A 363 -7.10 27.72 10.52
C SER A 363 -8.46 27.51 9.85
N ASN A 364 -8.73 28.21 8.77
CA ASN A 364 -9.93 28.11 7.93
C ASN A 364 -9.56 27.58 6.53
N SER A 365 -8.89 26.43 6.48
CA SER A 365 -8.47 25.83 5.23
C SER A 365 -9.66 25.14 4.52
N ASN A 366 -9.64 25.17 3.19
CA ASN A 366 -10.52 24.30 2.38
C ASN A 366 -9.85 22.94 2.06
N ASP A 367 -8.59 22.75 2.50
CA ASP A 367 -7.88 21.48 2.31
C ASP A 367 -8.07 20.59 3.53
N ILE A 368 -8.78 19.48 3.35
CA ILE A 368 -9.02 18.48 4.40
C ILE A 368 -7.71 17.88 4.94
N GLN A 369 -6.63 17.84 4.14
CA GLN A 369 -5.32 17.33 4.57
C GLN A 369 -4.71 18.21 5.67
N VAL A 370 -4.92 19.52 5.60
CA VAL A 370 -4.52 20.46 6.64
C VAL A 370 -5.22 20.12 7.95
N TYR A 371 -6.53 19.92 7.92
CA TYR A 371 -7.31 19.57 9.11
C TYR A 371 -6.90 18.19 9.66
N LYS A 372 -6.70 17.20 8.79
CA LYS A 372 -6.21 15.87 9.22
C LYS A 372 -4.87 15.98 9.94
N THR A 373 -3.93 16.74 9.39
CA THR A 373 -2.61 16.97 10.02
C THR A 373 -2.72 17.68 11.37
N MET A 374 -3.58 18.70 11.49
CA MET A 374 -3.80 19.40 12.77
C MET A 374 -4.36 18.46 13.86
N LEU A 375 -5.12 17.45 13.49
CA LEU A 375 -5.74 16.50 14.41
C LEU A 375 -4.82 15.32 14.79
N GLN A 376 -3.61 15.23 14.23
CA GLN A 376 -2.61 14.19 14.55
C GLN A 376 -1.81 14.49 15.84
N HIS A 377 -2.06 15.60 16.52
CA HIS A 377 -1.37 15.98 17.77
C HIS A 377 -2.08 15.42 19.01
N ALA A 378 -1.74 14.20 19.38
CA ALA A 378 -2.31 13.54 20.55
C ALA A 378 -2.10 14.34 21.84
N ASN A 379 -3.05 14.22 22.78
CA ASN A 379 -3.09 14.90 24.09
C ASN A 379 -3.17 16.44 24.00
N THR A 380 -3.61 16.96 22.87
CA THR A 380 -3.86 18.41 22.69
C THR A 380 -5.35 18.71 22.76
N LYS A 381 -5.67 19.98 22.95
CA LYS A 381 -7.03 20.51 22.89
C LYS A 381 -7.08 21.54 21.78
N CYS A 382 -8.08 21.44 20.92
CA CYS A 382 -8.32 22.43 19.88
C CYS A 382 -9.76 22.94 19.92
N LYS A 383 -9.95 24.20 19.53
CA LYS A 383 -11.26 24.79 19.27
C LYS A 383 -11.61 24.51 17.82
N VAL A 384 -12.77 23.91 17.59
CA VAL A 384 -13.30 23.68 16.26
C VAL A 384 -14.59 24.47 16.09
N ILE A 385 -14.68 25.28 15.06
CA ILE A 385 -15.92 25.95 14.66
C ILE A 385 -16.57 25.09 13.59
N VAL A 386 -17.81 24.69 13.82
CA VAL A 386 -18.61 23.97 12.82
C VAL A 386 -19.86 24.78 12.48
N SER A 387 -20.32 24.63 11.23
CA SER A 387 -21.64 25.08 10.82
C SER A 387 -22.61 23.91 10.86
N ARG A 388 -23.65 24.03 11.64
CA ARG A 388 -24.74 23.04 11.81
C ARG A 388 -26.06 23.72 11.49
N ASN A 389 -26.75 23.28 10.44
CA ASN A 389 -28.00 23.91 9.98
C ASN A 389 -27.88 25.44 9.81
N GLY A 390 -26.76 25.90 9.25
CA GLY A 390 -26.47 27.32 9.02
C GLY A 390 -26.07 28.12 10.27
N LYS A 391 -26.00 27.53 11.45
CA LYS A 391 -25.58 28.18 12.69
C LYS A 391 -24.17 27.74 13.09
N LEU A 392 -23.37 28.67 13.58
CA LEU A 392 -21.99 28.39 14.03
C LEU A 392 -22.00 27.87 15.47
N HIS A 393 -21.28 26.77 15.68
CA HIS A 393 -21.06 26.16 16.99
C HIS A 393 -19.55 26.07 17.26
N ALA A 394 -19.14 26.48 18.47
CA ALA A 394 -17.76 26.38 18.91
C ALA A 394 -17.61 25.15 19.83
N LEU A 395 -16.94 24.14 19.33
CA LEU A 395 -16.70 22.87 20.03
C LEU A 395 -15.25 22.81 20.56
N LYS A 396 -15.05 22.19 21.71
CA LYS A 396 -13.73 21.97 22.30
C LYS A 396 -13.37 20.50 22.19
N LEU A 397 -12.55 20.14 21.21
CA LEU A 397 -12.09 18.78 21.00
C LEU A 397 -10.83 18.50 21.84
N HIS A 398 -10.86 17.45 22.63
CA HIS A 398 -9.69 16.92 23.32
C HIS A 398 -9.19 15.68 22.58
N ILE A 399 -8.14 15.83 21.77
CA ILE A 399 -7.53 14.73 21.02
C ILE A 399 -6.85 13.79 21.99
N LYS A 400 -7.34 12.58 22.16
CA LYS A 400 -6.76 11.58 23.04
C LYS A 400 -5.61 10.84 22.37
N SER A 401 -4.80 10.17 23.18
CA SER A 401 -3.79 9.25 22.69
C SER A 401 -4.24 7.81 22.85
N ILE A 402 -4.05 6.99 21.82
CA ILE A 402 -4.24 5.53 21.90
C ILE A 402 -3.13 4.83 22.69
N LEU A 403 -2.02 5.52 23.01
CA LEU A 403 -0.94 4.98 23.85
C LEU A 403 -1.33 4.86 25.33
N ARG A 404 -2.30 5.64 25.80
CA ARG A 404 -2.73 5.65 27.19
C ARG A 404 -3.87 4.65 27.37
N ASN A 405 -3.57 3.60 28.10
CA ASN A 405 -4.54 2.64 28.64
C ASN A 405 -5.30 3.24 29.83
#